data_e13c3cd45f65bd25d6798e456aa1479f
#
_entry.id   e13c3cd45f65bd25d6798e456aa1479f
#
_cell.length_a   1.000
_cell.length_b   1.000
_cell.length_c   1.000
_cell.angle_alpha   90.00
_cell.angle_beta   90.00
_cell.angle_gamma   90.00
#
_symmetry.space_group_name_H-M   'P 1'
#
loop_
_entity.id
_entity.type
_entity.pdbx_description
1 polymer ?
#
loop_
_entity_poly.entity_id
_entity_poly.type
_entity_poly.pdbx_seq_one_letter_code
_entity_poly.pdbx_strand_id
1 'polypeptide(L)'
;MAIKKALITGINGQDGSYLAELLLEKGYEVWGILKRNSVAENQSSRIPDEVFNKINLEYADMLDMSSLCRVLKLCNPDEIYNLAAQSHVRISFDQPIYTTHSIATGTLNLLESIRLMSPNAKMYQASSSEMFGNNIDEDGYQRET
;
A
#
# COMPACT_ATOMS: atom_id res chain seq x y z
N MET A 1 1.07 7.40 -26.14
CA MET A 1 0.29 6.57 -25.21
C MET A 1 0.02 7.43 -23.98
N ALA A 2 -1.14 7.28 -23.33
CA ALA A 2 -1.39 7.98 -22.06
C ALA A 2 -0.44 7.43 -20.97
N ILE A 3 0.06 8.31 -20.11
CA ILE A 3 0.90 7.92 -18.98
C ILE A 3 0.00 7.18 -17.98
N LYS A 4 0.38 5.97 -17.59
CA LYS A 4 -0.31 5.21 -16.55
C LYS A 4 -0.06 5.79 -15.17
N LYS A 5 -1.07 5.76 -14.32
CA LYS A 5 -1.02 6.23 -12.95
C LYS A 5 -1.07 5.07 -11.96
N ALA A 6 -0.13 5.04 -11.04
CA ALA A 6 -0.07 4.05 -9.97
C ALA A 6 -0.23 4.71 -8.61
N LEU A 7 -1.07 4.14 -7.76
CA LEU A 7 -1.22 4.53 -6.36
C LEU A 7 -0.65 3.45 -5.45
N ILE A 8 0.26 3.83 -4.54
CA ILE A 8 0.90 2.93 -3.58
C ILE A 8 0.49 3.32 -2.17
N THR A 9 -0.17 2.43 -1.44
CA THR A 9 -0.33 2.56 0.00
C THR A 9 0.89 2.00 0.72
N GLY A 10 1.32 2.61 1.82
CA GLY A 10 2.55 2.19 2.49
C GLY A 10 3.83 2.50 1.70
N ILE A 11 3.81 3.55 0.87
CA ILE A 11 4.92 3.95 0.00
C ILE A 11 6.23 4.22 0.74
N ASN A 12 6.16 4.63 2.00
CA ASN A 12 7.32 4.88 2.87
C ASN A 12 7.84 3.60 3.58
N GLY A 13 7.26 2.45 3.30
CA GLY A 13 7.81 1.15 3.67
C GLY A 13 8.96 0.75 2.76
N GLN A 14 9.64 -0.37 3.07
CA GLN A 14 10.74 -0.88 2.26
C GLN A 14 10.28 -1.21 0.84
N ASP A 15 9.29 -2.08 0.70
CA ASP A 15 8.78 -2.51 -0.60
C ASP A 15 8.10 -1.36 -1.37
N GLY A 16 7.41 -0.47 -0.64
CA GLY A 16 6.77 0.70 -1.24
C GLY A 16 7.76 1.66 -1.88
N SER A 17 8.92 1.91 -1.24
CA SER A 17 9.95 2.78 -1.79
C SER A 17 10.60 2.19 -3.05
N TYR A 18 10.96 0.90 -3.03
CA TYR A 18 11.51 0.22 -4.21
C TYR A 18 10.51 0.12 -5.36
N LEU A 19 9.23 -0.12 -5.05
CA LEU A 19 8.19 -0.14 -6.08
C LEU A 19 8.01 1.24 -6.73
N ALA A 20 8.10 2.31 -5.94
CA ALA A 20 8.02 3.67 -6.48
C ALA A 20 9.15 3.95 -7.48
N GLU A 21 10.38 3.57 -7.17
CA GLU A 21 11.53 3.68 -8.08
C GLU A 21 11.25 2.92 -9.39
N LEU A 22 10.88 1.65 -9.28
CA LEU A 22 10.61 0.78 -10.43
C LEU A 22 9.50 1.33 -11.33
N LEU A 23 8.43 1.86 -10.76
CA LEU A 23 7.32 2.41 -11.52
C LEU A 23 7.69 3.73 -12.21
N LEU A 24 8.50 4.58 -11.57
CA LEU A 24 9.06 5.78 -12.20
C LEU A 24 9.95 5.43 -13.40
N GLU A 25 10.83 4.43 -13.27
CA GLU A 25 11.67 3.92 -14.37
C GLU A 25 10.83 3.39 -15.53
N LYS A 26 9.67 2.80 -15.25
CA LYS A 26 8.69 2.33 -16.25
C LYS A 26 7.83 3.46 -16.85
N GLY A 27 8.02 4.70 -16.43
CA GLY A 27 7.32 5.86 -16.97
C GLY A 27 5.91 6.06 -16.41
N TYR A 28 5.61 5.52 -15.22
CA TYR A 28 4.35 5.78 -14.53
C TYR A 28 4.38 7.16 -13.83
N GLU A 29 3.22 7.77 -13.72
CA GLU A 29 2.95 8.82 -12.74
C GLU A 29 2.64 8.14 -11.41
N VAL A 30 3.54 8.30 -10.42
CA VAL A 30 3.46 7.59 -9.14
C VAL A 30 2.85 8.48 -8.08
N TRP A 31 1.84 7.94 -7.40
CA TRP A 31 1.19 8.51 -6.23
C TRP A 31 1.41 7.63 -5.02
N GLY A 32 1.57 8.23 -3.85
CA GLY A 32 1.76 7.50 -2.61
C GLY A 32 0.89 8.02 -1.48
N ILE A 33 0.39 7.09 -0.65
CA ILE A 33 -0.32 7.41 0.58
C ILE A 33 0.64 7.33 1.76
N LEU A 34 0.71 8.43 2.52
CA LEU A 34 1.38 8.50 3.81
C LEU A 34 0.34 8.55 4.93
N LYS A 35 0.52 7.70 5.93
CA LYS A 35 -0.21 7.84 7.19
C LYS A 35 0.45 8.93 8.03
N ARG A 36 -0.32 9.92 8.47
CA ARG A 36 0.19 10.94 9.36
C ARG A 36 0.51 10.33 10.73
N ASN A 37 1.72 10.54 11.20
CA ASN A 37 2.12 10.27 12.58
C ASN A 37 2.59 11.56 13.26
N SER A 38 2.86 11.51 14.56
CA SER A 38 3.28 12.67 15.35
C SER A 38 4.74 13.10 15.09
N VAL A 39 5.52 12.28 14.38
CA VAL A 39 6.94 12.55 14.07
C VAL A 39 7.05 12.77 12.57
N ALA A 40 6.92 14.03 12.14
CA ALA A 40 6.89 14.39 10.72
C ALA A 40 8.18 14.03 9.96
N GLU A 41 9.32 14.11 10.63
CA GLU A 41 10.65 13.90 10.05
C GLU A 41 10.91 12.48 9.56
N ASN A 42 10.19 11.48 10.08
CA ASN A 42 10.37 10.08 9.71
C ASN A 42 9.37 9.55 8.68
N GLN A 43 8.48 10.39 8.15
CA GLN A 43 7.39 9.93 7.29
C GLN A 43 7.86 9.53 5.89
N SER A 44 8.96 10.09 5.42
CA SER A 44 9.53 9.83 4.08
C SER A 44 10.96 9.31 4.11
N SER A 45 11.51 8.99 5.28
CA SER A 45 12.94 8.71 5.48
C SER A 45 13.52 7.53 4.67
N ARG A 46 12.66 6.66 4.14
CA ARG A 46 13.08 5.53 3.29
C ARG A 46 12.96 5.79 1.80
N ILE A 47 12.32 6.89 1.43
CA ILE A 47 12.18 7.28 0.03
C ILE A 47 13.41 8.14 -0.32
N PRO A 48 14.25 7.73 -1.28
CA PRO A 48 15.39 8.54 -1.72
C PRO A 48 14.92 9.91 -2.21
N ASP A 49 15.71 10.94 -1.98
CA ASP A 49 15.37 12.32 -2.39
C ASP A 49 15.07 12.44 -3.89
N GLU A 50 15.78 11.68 -4.72
CA GLU A 50 15.58 11.64 -6.18
C GLU A 50 14.21 11.09 -6.57
N VAL A 51 13.66 10.17 -5.79
CA VAL A 51 12.32 9.58 -5.95
C VAL A 51 11.28 10.51 -5.37
N PHE A 52 11.54 11.02 -4.15
CA PHE A 52 10.63 11.89 -3.42
C PHE A 52 10.17 13.11 -4.26
N ASN A 53 11.11 13.72 -4.99
CA ASN A 53 10.83 14.89 -5.84
C ASN A 53 10.06 14.56 -7.13
N LYS A 54 9.85 13.27 -7.45
CA LYS A 54 9.18 12.81 -8.68
C LYS A 54 7.83 12.16 -8.44
N ILE A 55 7.45 11.95 -7.19
CA ILE A 55 6.19 11.29 -6.80
C ILE A 55 5.22 12.28 -6.19
N ASN A 56 3.93 11.98 -6.29
CA ASN A 56 2.86 12.74 -5.65
C ASN A 56 2.51 12.08 -4.33
N LEU A 57 2.66 12.78 -3.21
CA LEU A 57 2.38 12.26 -1.87
C LEU A 57 1.14 12.90 -1.28
N GLU A 58 0.24 12.07 -0.77
CA GLU A 58 -1.00 12.49 -0.11
C GLU A 58 -1.16 11.82 1.25
N TYR A 59 -1.73 12.56 2.20
CA TYR A 59 -2.06 11.99 3.49
C TYR A 59 -3.43 11.31 3.45
N ALA A 60 -3.46 10.02 3.83
CA ALA A 60 -4.68 9.29 4.10
C ALA A 60 -4.42 8.17 5.12
N ASP A 61 -5.48 7.67 5.72
CA ASP A 61 -5.44 6.54 6.65
C ASP A 61 -6.35 5.42 6.12
N MET A 62 -5.88 4.18 6.16
CA MET A 62 -6.67 2.99 5.78
C MET A 62 -7.96 2.86 6.59
N LEU A 63 -8.01 3.45 7.78
CA LEU A 63 -9.19 3.47 8.64
C LEU A 63 -10.13 4.65 8.37
N ASP A 64 -9.73 5.60 7.53
CA ASP A 64 -10.55 6.73 7.10
C ASP A 64 -10.89 6.64 5.61
N MET A 65 -12.03 6.02 5.33
CA MET A 65 -12.54 5.84 3.97
C MET A 65 -12.70 7.17 3.23
N SER A 66 -13.03 8.25 3.92
CA SER A 66 -13.21 9.57 3.30
C SER A 66 -11.89 10.10 2.73
N SER A 67 -10.79 9.91 3.45
CA SER A 67 -9.45 10.28 2.99
C SER A 67 -9.01 9.43 1.78
N LEU A 68 -9.32 8.13 1.78
CA LEU A 68 -9.04 7.23 0.66
C LEU A 68 -9.82 7.65 -0.59
N CYS A 69 -11.13 7.91 -0.47
CA CYS A 69 -11.96 8.41 -1.57
C CYS A 69 -11.41 9.73 -2.14
N ARG A 70 -10.97 10.65 -1.30
CA ARG A 70 -10.36 11.92 -1.73
C ARG A 70 -9.11 11.67 -2.58
N VAL A 71 -8.21 10.81 -2.11
CA VAL A 71 -6.97 10.51 -2.84
C VAL A 71 -7.25 9.79 -4.15
N LEU A 72 -8.13 8.80 -4.16
CA LEU A 72 -8.52 8.09 -5.39
C LEU A 72 -9.14 9.03 -6.43
N LYS A 73 -9.99 9.95 -5.99
CA LYS A 73 -10.58 10.97 -6.88
C LYS A 73 -9.51 11.91 -7.46
N LEU A 74 -8.51 12.28 -6.67
CA LEU A 74 -7.45 13.18 -7.07
C LEU A 74 -6.48 12.51 -8.05
N CYS A 75 -6.05 11.29 -7.74
CA CYS A 75 -5.10 10.51 -8.52
C CYS A 75 -5.75 9.93 -9.79
N ASN A 76 -6.96 9.39 -9.68
CA ASN A 76 -7.63 8.58 -10.70
C ASN A 76 -6.69 7.49 -11.25
N PRO A 77 -6.28 6.52 -10.41
CA PRO A 77 -5.24 5.57 -10.77
C PRO A 77 -5.73 4.49 -11.75
N ASP A 78 -4.81 4.00 -12.58
CA ASP A 78 -5.00 2.79 -13.40
C ASP A 78 -4.69 1.53 -12.59
N GLU A 79 -3.71 1.64 -11.67
CA GLU A 79 -3.20 0.53 -10.87
C GLU A 79 -3.02 0.97 -9.41
N ILE A 80 -3.38 0.08 -8.47
CA ILE A 80 -3.29 0.34 -7.03
C ILE A 80 -2.52 -0.81 -6.38
N TYR A 81 -1.50 -0.46 -5.60
CA TYR A 81 -0.65 -1.41 -4.88
C TYR A 81 -0.85 -1.23 -3.38
N ASN A 82 -1.55 -2.17 -2.74
CA ASN A 82 -1.78 -2.12 -1.31
C ASN A 82 -0.68 -2.84 -0.54
N LEU A 83 0.27 -2.05 -0.04
CA LEU A 83 1.40 -2.49 0.79
C LEU A 83 1.27 -2.01 2.23
N ALA A 84 0.22 -1.23 2.54
CA ALA A 84 0.00 -0.72 3.89
C ALA A 84 -0.49 -1.84 4.82
N ALA A 85 0.27 -2.11 5.85
CA ALA A 85 -0.09 -3.09 6.88
C ALA A 85 0.59 -2.77 8.23
N GLN A 86 0.01 -3.28 9.32
CA GLN A 86 0.74 -3.52 10.56
C GLN A 86 1.44 -4.88 10.41
N SER A 87 2.72 -4.86 10.00
CA SER A 87 3.48 -6.08 9.63
C SER A 87 4.36 -6.64 10.75
N HIS A 88 4.43 -5.98 11.91
CA HIS A 88 5.27 -6.43 13.01
C HIS A 88 4.58 -7.53 13.81
N VAL A 89 5.10 -8.76 13.73
CA VAL A 89 4.49 -9.96 14.35
C VAL A 89 4.21 -9.77 15.84
N ARG A 90 5.16 -9.28 16.62
CA ARG A 90 4.98 -9.07 18.06
C ARG A 90 3.81 -8.13 18.37
N ILE A 91 3.66 -7.05 17.62
CA ILE A 91 2.56 -6.08 17.81
C ILE A 91 1.21 -6.72 17.53
N SER A 92 1.12 -7.71 16.64
CA SER A 92 -0.15 -8.40 16.39
C SER A 92 -0.69 -9.15 17.61
N PHE A 93 0.18 -9.63 18.47
CA PHE A 93 -0.19 -10.25 19.74
C PHE A 93 -0.47 -9.23 20.84
N ASP A 94 0.32 -8.16 20.92
CA ASP A 94 0.18 -7.14 21.95
C ASP A 94 -1.02 -6.20 21.66
N GLN A 95 -1.37 -6.00 20.38
CA GLN A 95 -2.44 -5.11 19.90
C GLN A 95 -3.30 -5.77 18.80
N PRO A 96 -4.02 -6.87 19.11
CA PRO A 96 -4.75 -7.65 18.11
C PRO A 96 -5.90 -6.87 17.45
N ILE A 97 -6.60 -6.02 18.22
CA ILE A 97 -7.69 -5.21 17.69
C ILE A 97 -7.16 -4.16 16.70
N TYR A 98 -6.08 -3.46 17.04
CA TYR A 98 -5.44 -2.51 16.13
C TYR A 98 -4.97 -3.21 14.85
N THR A 99 -4.35 -4.39 14.99
CA THR A 99 -3.87 -5.18 13.85
C THR A 99 -5.02 -5.58 12.93
N THR A 100 -6.12 -6.11 13.49
CA THR A 100 -7.33 -6.47 12.72
C THR A 100 -7.91 -5.26 11.99
N HIS A 101 -8.05 -4.14 12.67
CA HIS A 101 -8.56 -2.91 12.04
C HIS A 101 -7.64 -2.43 10.90
N SER A 102 -6.34 -2.38 11.15
CA SER A 102 -5.38 -1.91 10.14
C SER A 102 -5.36 -2.79 8.89
N ILE A 103 -5.45 -4.11 9.06
CA ILE A 103 -5.32 -5.07 7.96
C ILE A 103 -6.68 -5.37 7.34
N ALA A 104 -7.64 -5.90 8.11
CA ALA A 104 -8.92 -6.35 7.56
C ALA A 104 -9.83 -5.18 7.21
N THR A 105 -10.16 -4.34 8.21
CA THR A 105 -11.04 -3.17 7.98
C THR A 105 -10.41 -2.17 7.01
N GLY A 106 -9.09 -1.92 7.14
CA GLY A 106 -8.37 -1.03 6.25
C GLY A 106 -8.42 -1.49 4.79
N THR A 107 -8.21 -2.78 4.53
CA THR A 107 -8.33 -3.33 3.17
C THR A 107 -9.76 -3.24 2.65
N LEU A 108 -10.77 -3.51 3.48
CA LEU A 108 -12.17 -3.35 3.10
C LEU A 108 -12.50 -1.90 2.74
N ASN A 109 -12.05 -0.94 3.55
CA ASN A 109 -12.24 0.49 3.26
C ASN A 109 -11.61 0.88 1.91
N LEU A 110 -10.41 0.38 1.62
CA LEU A 110 -9.75 0.63 0.33
C LEU A 110 -10.54 0.03 -0.82
N LEU A 111 -10.98 -1.23 -0.72
CA LEU A 111 -11.78 -1.89 -1.75
C LEU A 111 -13.09 -1.16 -2.03
N GLU A 112 -13.82 -0.73 -0.98
CA GLU A 112 -15.05 0.06 -1.14
C GLU A 112 -14.76 1.43 -1.75
N SER A 113 -13.67 2.08 -1.36
CA SER A 113 -13.24 3.35 -1.94
C SER A 113 -12.94 3.19 -3.44
N ILE A 114 -12.25 2.12 -3.84
CA ILE A 114 -11.96 1.79 -5.25
C ILE A 114 -13.25 1.56 -6.01
N ARG A 115 -14.16 0.74 -5.48
CA ARG A 115 -15.45 0.46 -6.10
C ARG A 115 -16.25 1.73 -6.40
N LEU A 116 -16.18 2.71 -5.50
CA LEU A 116 -16.91 3.97 -5.63
C LEU A 116 -16.22 5.00 -6.52
N MET A 117 -14.90 5.11 -6.44
CA MET A 117 -14.14 6.22 -7.02
C MET A 117 -13.32 5.85 -8.26
N SER A 118 -12.87 4.61 -8.37
CA SER A 118 -11.97 4.15 -9.43
C SER A 118 -12.27 2.70 -9.83
N PRO A 119 -13.51 2.37 -10.26
CA PRO A 119 -13.98 0.99 -10.45
C PRO A 119 -13.22 0.22 -11.55
N ASN A 120 -12.51 0.91 -12.42
CA ASN A 120 -11.71 0.31 -13.50
C ASN A 120 -10.24 0.09 -13.10
N ALA A 121 -9.80 0.60 -11.94
CA ALA A 121 -8.43 0.41 -11.47
C ALA A 121 -8.17 -1.05 -11.12
N LYS A 122 -6.98 -1.55 -11.49
CA LYS A 122 -6.51 -2.87 -11.07
C LYS A 122 -5.86 -2.76 -9.70
N MET A 123 -6.20 -3.67 -8.79
CA MET A 123 -5.60 -3.69 -7.46
C MET A 123 -4.73 -4.92 -7.26
N TYR A 124 -3.53 -4.69 -6.75
CA TYR A 124 -2.64 -5.71 -6.19
C TYR A 124 -2.69 -5.62 -4.67
N GLN A 125 -2.91 -6.76 -4.01
CA GLN A 125 -2.84 -6.91 -2.55
C GLN A 125 -1.58 -7.70 -2.20
N ALA A 126 -0.65 -7.11 -1.45
CA ALA A 126 0.57 -7.80 -1.03
C ALA A 126 0.28 -9.01 -0.13
N SER A 127 -0.78 -8.90 0.70
CA SER A 127 -1.22 -9.98 1.58
C SER A 127 -0.15 -10.38 2.61
N SER A 128 0.00 -11.67 2.90
CA SER A 128 0.89 -12.17 3.95
C SER A 128 1.65 -13.40 3.48
N SER A 129 2.92 -13.50 3.82
CA SER A 129 3.72 -14.73 3.65
C SER A 129 3.18 -15.90 4.48
N GLU A 130 2.41 -15.62 5.53
CA GLU A 130 1.85 -16.62 6.43
C GLU A 130 0.57 -17.29 5.89
N MET A 131 0.08 -16.92 4.69
CA MET A 131 -1.12 -17.50 4.08
C MET A 131 -1.02 -19.03 3.93
N PHE A 132 0.16 -19.54 3.68
CA PHE A 132 0.39 -20.96 3.44
C PHE A 132 0.67 -21.72 4.76
N GLY A 133 0.86 -21.03 5.88
CA GLY A 133 1.16 -21.63 7.17
C GLY A 133 2.40 -22.51 7.13
N ASN A 134 2.27 -23.73 7.63
CA ASN A 134 3.33 -24.75 7.63
C ASN A 134 3.22 -25.74 6.46
N ASN A 135 2.45 -25.42 5.43
CA ASN A 135 2.31 -26.27 4.26
C ASN A 135 3.56 -26.13 3.37
N ILE A 136 4.55 -26.99 3.65
CA ILE A 136 5.83 -27.02 2.95
C ILE A 136 5.92 -28.36 2.20
N ASP A 137 6.19 -28.31 0.90
CA ASP A 137 6.40 -29.49 0.09
C ASP A 137 7.72 -30.20 0.45
N GLU A 138 7.89 -31.44 -0.02
CA GLU A 138 9.09 -32.27 0.24
C GLU A 138 10.40 -31.58 -0.20
N ASP A 139 10.34 -30.69 -1.18
CA ASP A 139 11.48 -29.90 -1.67
C ASP A 139 11.71 -28.58 -0.92
N GLY A 140 10.94 -28.31 0.15
CA GLY A 140 11.09 -27.13 1.00
C GLY A 140 10.38 -25.87 0.52
N TYR A 141 9.55 -25.95 -0.52
CA TYR A 141 8.81 -24.79 -1.05
C TYR A 141 7.35 -24.81 -0.65
N GLN A 142 6.76 -23.62 -0.55
CA GLN A 142 5.34 -23.40 -0.43
C GLN A 142 4.77 -23.06 -1.80
N ARG A 143 3.74 -23.76 -2.25
CA ARG A 143 3.13 -23.56 -3.58
C ARG A 143 1.64 -23.27 -3.48
N GLU A 144 1.11 -22.66 -4.51
CA GLU A 144 -0.32 -22.33 -4.67
C GLU A 144 -1.14 -23.54 -5.17
N THR A 145 -0.79 -24.75 -4.74
CA THR A 145 -1.44 -26.01 -5.16
C THR A 145 -2.20 -26.63 -4.00
#